data_71fbb8addfcedfb75840e62995b878cf
#
_entry.id   71fbb8addfcedfb75840e62995b878cf
#
_cell.length_a   1.000
_cell.length_b   1.000
_cell.length_c   1.000
_cell.angle_alpha   90.00
_cell.angle_beta   90.00
_cell.angle_gamma   90.00
#
_symmetry.space_group_name_H-M   'P 1'
#
loop_
_entity.id
_entity.type
_entity.pdbx_description
1 polymer ?
#
loop_
_entity_poly.entity_id
_entity_poly.type
_entity_poly.pdbx_seq_one_letter_code
_entity_poly.pdbx_strand_id
1 'polypeptide(L)'
;MKGGEQGTTCIGLTGSFDLVTKHGVKRLVTGLISGAGKGGVAAEGPVSVSRGPNGSFYGLFGLSSHEVPPKGVIPGYLRAAALAELGRLVRISPHHSVKVVSDVGDQDWKWTSTRVKLAPKSFPDSNPNAVTYSHGHRYVADAGANALAEVHRNGVAKVIAFFPVPKGSQSDSSVPTCVARGPDGALYVGELLGGFYSPGHARVWRVVPGHAPKVWATGLTTVQGCGFGRDGAFYAAEFQLGGLTAANPAGDVVRIDRHGHRTHLGVGKLFNPSGFAAGSHGAIYVSNCSIAPATGLGPQLCKTGGQVVRIG
;
A
#
# COMPACT_ATOMS: atom_id res chain seq x y z
N MET A 1 -13.12 -18.71 2.75
CA MET A 1 -13.76 -17.87 1.73
C MET A 1 -13.26 -18.27 0.37
N LYS A 2 -14.10 -18.27 -0.64
CA LYS A 2 -13.63 -18.25 -2.02
C LYS A 2 -13.20 -16.80 -2.27
N GLY A 3 -11.95 -16.50 -2.09
CA GLY A 3 -11.38 -15.23 -2.47
C GLY A 3 -11.24 -15.16 -3.97
N GLY A 4 -11.27 -13.95 -4.53
CA GLY A 4 -11.11 -13.70 -5.95
C GLY A 4 -9.93 -14.46 -6.59
N GLU A 5 -9.09 -13.84 -7.34
CA GLU A 5 -8.02 -14.45 -8.15
C GLU A 5 -7.05 -15.41 -7.44
N GLN A 6 -7.05 -15.50 -6.09
CA GLN A 6 -6.11 -16.29 -5.28
C GLN A 6 -6.68 -17.53 -4.58
N GLY A 7 -7.93 -17.90 -4.82
CA GLY A 7 -8.54 -19.12 -4.24
C GLY A 7 -9.00 -18.95 -2.79
N THR A 8 -8.80 -19.96 -1.93
CA THR A 8 -9.27 -19.96 -0.54
C THR A 8 -8.41 -19.10 0.35
N THR A 9 -8.98 -18.09 1.00
CA THR A 9 -8.29 -17.23 1.97
C THR A 9 -8.48 -17.77 3.39
N CYS A 10 -7.38 -17.90 4.14
CA CYS A 10 -7.37 -18.15 5.57
C CYS A 10 -7.47 -16.82 6.32
N ILE A 11 -8.38 -16.70 7.29
CA ILE A 11 -8.56 -15.48 8.10
C ILE A 11 -8.19 -15.77 9.54
N GLY A 12 -7.52 -14.83 10.19
CA GLY A 12 -7.10 -14.93 11.57
C GLY A 12 -6.85 -13.57 12.23
N LEU A 13 -6.36 -13.59 13.46
CA LEU A 13 -5.93 -12.41 14.23
C LEU A 13 -4.40 -12.41 14.37
N THR A 14 -3.71 -12.56 13.25
CA THR A 14 -2.23 -12.65 13.22
C THR A 14 -1.55 -11.39 12.70
N GLY A 15 -2.33 -10.40 12.27
CA GLY A 15 -1.82 -9.09 11.85
C GLY A 15 -1.15 -8.34 13.00
N SER A 16 -0.15 -7.54 12.69
CA SER A 16 0.59 -6.74 13.66
C SER A 16 1.16 -5.46 13.04
N PHE A 17 1.48 -4.49 13.91
CA PHE A 17 2.41 -3.40 13.60
C PHE A 17 3.71 -3.65 14.35
N ASP A 18 4.80 -3.71 13.62
CA ASP A 18 6.09 -4.13 14.13
C ASP A 18 7.14 -3.02 14.03
N LEU A 19 8.04 -2.96 15.00
CA LEU A 19 9.24 -2.13 14.98
C LEU A 19 10.45 -2.99 14.61
N VAL A 20 11.06 -2.69 13.47
CA VAL A 20 12.29 -3.35 13.02
C VAL A 20 13.48 -2.51 13.45
N THR A 21 14.45 -3.11 14.12
CA THR A 21 15.69 -2.48 14.57
C THR A 21 16.89 -3.36 14.23
N LYS A 22 18.11 -2.85 14.44
CA LYS A 22 19.34 -3.67 14.33
C LYS A 22 19.39 -4.84 15.31
N HIS A 23 18.57 -4.84 16.35
CA HIS A 23 18.50 -5.90 17.38
C HIS A 23 17.38 -6.92 17.12
N GLY A 24 16.63 -6.76 16.03
CA GLY A 24 15.51 -7.64 15.65
C GLY A 24 14.18 -6.91 15.53
N VAL A 25 13.11 -7.71 15.50
CA VAL A 25 11.73 -7.27 15.34
C VAL A 25 11.01 -7.27 16.68
N LYS A 26 10.37 -6.17 17.04
CA LYS A 26 9.49 -6.06 18.21
C LYS A 26 8.08 -5.78 17.74
N ARG A 27 7.13 -6.65 18.07
CA ARG A 27 5.71 -6.42 17.81
C ARG A 27 5.17 -5.36 18.78
N LEU A 28 4.61 -4.28 18.24
CA LEU A 28 4.05 -3.17 19.01
C LEU A 28 2.56 -3.34 19.25
N VAL A 29 1.82 -3.77 18.23
CA VAL A 29 0.39 -4.07 18.28
C VAL A 29 0.20 -5.43 17.63
N THR A 30 -0.59 -6.31 18.26
CA THR A 30 -0.86 -7.68 17.80
C THR A 30 -2.35 -7.98 17.89
N GLY A 31 -2.76 -9.13 17.36
CA GLY A 31 -4.15 -9.57 17.44
C GLY A 31 -5.05 -8.88 16.41
N LEU A 32 -4.47 -8.31 15.37
CA LEU A 32 -5.19 -7.59 14.32
C LEU A 32 -5.69 -8.57 13.26
N ILE A 33 -6.82 -8.22 12.63
CA ILE A 33 -7.38 -9.02 11.52
C ILE A 33 -6.36 -9.16 10.40
N SER A 34 -6.28 -10.36 9.85
CA SER A 34 -5.47 -10.65 8.67
C SER A 34 -6.06 -11.78 7.86
N GLY A 35 -5.81 -11.76 6.57
CA GLY A 35 -6.15 -12.83 5.64
C GLY A 35 -4.92 -13.20 4.82
N ALA A 36 -4.80 -14.45 4.41
CA ALA A 36 -3.73 -14.91 3.54
C ALA A 36 -4.19 -16.08 2.67
N GLY A 37 -3.59 -16.25 1.52
CA GLY A 37 -3.74 -17.46 0.71
C GLY A 37 -3.20 -18.70 1.43
N LYS A 38 -3.47 -19.89 0.85
CA LYS A 38 -2.98 -21.16 1.39
C LYS A 38 -1.45 -21.10 1.63
N GLY A 39 -1.03 -21.49 2.84
CA GLY A 39 0.38 -21.45 3.23
C GLY A 39 0.88 -20.08 3.70
N GLY A 40 0.03 -19.06 3.80
CA GLY A 40 0.40 -17.73 4.28
C GLY A 40 0.91 -16.77 3.19
N VAL A 41 0.68 -17.09 1.92
CA VAL A 41 1.10 -16.26 0.78
C VAL A 41 0.18 -15.04 0.65
N ALA A 42 0.75 -13.90 0.25
CA ALA A 42 0.02 -12.66 -0.01
C ALA A 42 -0.93 -12.28 1.13
N ALA A 43 -0.37 -12.13 2.33
CA ALA A 43 -1.14 -11.76 3.50
C ALA A 43 -1.67 -10.32 3.38
N GLU A 44 -2.92 -10.13 3.80
CA GLU A 44 -3.62 -8.86 3.88
C GLU A 44 -4.00 -8.56 5.34
N GLY A 45 -4.30 -7.30 5.64
CA GLY A 45 -4.67 -6.84 6.98
C GLY A 45 -4.13 -5.43 7.20
N PRO A 46 -3.24 -5.19 8.18
CA PRO A 46 -2.47 -3.95 8.26
C PRO A 46 -1.56 -3.80 7.04
N VAL A 47 -1.79 -2.79 6.20
CA VAL A 47 -1.11 -2.65 4.90
C VAL A 47 -0.11 -1.50 4.87
N SER A 48 -0.28 -0.48 5.70
CA SER A 48 0.57 0.70 5.66
C SER A 48 0.73 1.36 7.02
N VAL A 49 1.85 2.04 7.22
CA VAL A 49 2.12 2.82 8.41
C VAL A 49 2.83 4.13 8.05
N SER A 50 2.45 5.22 8.71
CA SER A 50 3.11 6.51 8.61
C SER A 50 3.43 7.06 9.98
N ARG A 51 4.59 7.72 10.13
CA ARG A 51 4.95 8.39 11.37
C ARG A 51 4.03 9.59 11.59
N GLY A 52 3.39 9.63 12.75
CA GLY A 52 2.55 10.72 13.21
C GLY A 52 3.29 11.69 14.14
N PRO A 53 2.56 12.67 14.73
CA PRO A 53 3.12 13.63 15.67
C PRO A 53 3.38 12.97 17.03
N ASN A 54 4.33 13.54 17.80
CA ASN A 54 4.59 13.18 19.20
C ASN A 54 4.83 11.67 19.42
N GLY A 55 5.61 11.03 18.53
CA GLY A 55 5.94 9.61 18.63
C GLY A 55 4.79 8.65 18.31
N SER A 56 3.63 9.15 17.86
CA SER A 56 2.54 8.31 17.40
C SER A 56 2.76 7.85 15.96
N PHE A 57 1.95 6.86 15.52
CA PHE A 57 1.89 6.42 14.14
C PHE A 57 0.44 6.42 13.66
N TYR A 58 0.25 6.49 12.36
CA TYR A 58 -0.99 6.17 11.68
C TYR A 58 -0.82 4.84 11.00
N GLY A 59 -1.70 3.88 11.30
CA GLY A 59 -1.79 2.57 10.65
C GLY A 59 -3.01 2.52 9.75
N LEU A 60 -2.92 1.77 8.68
CA LEU A 60 -4.00 1.60 7.71
C LEU A 60 -4.28 0.12 7.50
N PHE A 61 -5.56 -0.22 7.42
CA PHE A 61 -6.03 -1.54 7.02
C PHE A 61 -6.58 -1.46 5.60
N GLY A 62 -6.23 -2.45 4.79
CA GLY A 62 -6.78 -2.61 3.45
C GLY A 62 -8.23 -3.08 3.45
N LEU A 63 -8.79 -3.19 2.24
CA LEU A 63 -10.16 -3.63 1.99
C LEU A 63 -11.22 -2.67 2.58
N SER A 64 -12.44 -3.12 2.69
CA SER A 64 -13.57 -2.41 3.29
C SER A 64 -14.50 -3.36 4.02
N SER A 65 -15.53 -2.86 4.70
CA SER A 65 -16.54 -3.72 5.33
C SER A 65 -17.35 -4.53 4.31
N HIS A 66 -17.33 -4.14 3.04
CA HIS A 66 -18.04 -4.80 1.95
C HIS A 66 -17.42 -6.16 1.56
N GLU A 67 -16.12 -6.39 1.84
CA GLU A 67 -15.46 -7.68 1.66
C GLU A 67 -15.65 -8.63 2.84
N VAL A 68 -16.25 -8.16 3.94
CA VAL A 68 -16.49 -9.01 5.12
C VAL A 68 -17.57 -10.04 4.80
N PRO A 69 -17.29 -11.35 4.93
CA PRO A 69 -18.24 -12.39 4.59
C PRO A 69 -19.55 -12.26 5.34
N PRO A 70 -20.66 -12.76 4.77
CA PRO A 70 -21.93 -12.84 5.44
C PRO A 70 -21.87 -13.58 6.79
N LYS A 71 -22.82 -13.31 7.67
CA LYS A 71 -22.94 -14.01 8.96
C LYS A 71 -23.02 -15.52 8.75
N GLY A 72 -22.25 -16.29 9.51
CA GLY A 72 -22.20 -17.74 9.46
C GLY A 72 -21.13 -18.33 8.53
N VAL A 73 -20.49 -17.52 7.69
CA VAL A 73 -19.41 -17.99 6.79
C VAL A 73 -18.07 -18.14 7.51
N ILE A 74 -17.80 -17.25 8.46
CA ILE A 74 -16.62 -17.29 9.33
C ILE A 74 -17.04 -17.16 10.80
N PRO A 75 -16.18 -17.56 11.76
CA PRO A 75 -16.45 -17.40 13.19
C PRO A 75 -16.85 -15.96 13.53
N GLY A 76 -17.84 -15.81 14.42
CA GLY A 76 -18.43 -14.52 14.75
C GLY A 76 -17.41 -13.50 15.25
N TYR A 77 -16.42 -13.92 16.04
CA TYR A 77 -15.37 -13.04 16.56
C TYR A 77 -14.43 -12.53 15.44
N LEU A 78 -14.10 -13.36 14.44
CA LEU A 78 -13.30 -12.92 13.29
C LEU A 78 -14.09 -11.93 12.41
N ARG A 79 -15.39 -12.21 12.23
CA ARG A 79 -16.25 -11.28 11.49
C ARG A 79 -16.38 -9.94 12.22
N ALA A 80 -16.50 -9.94 13.53
CA ALA A 80 -16.55 -8.72 14.33
C ALA A 80 -15.23 -7.91 14.20
N ALA A 81 -14.07 -8.58 14.28
CA ALA A 81 -12.76 -7.95 14.08
C ALA A 81 -12.64 -7.38 12.66
N ALA A 82 -13.03 -8.13 11.63
CA ALA A 82 -12.98 -7.66 10.25
C ALA A 82 -13.84 -6.40 10.03
N LEU A 83 -15.07 -6.37 10.56
CA LEU A 83 -15.95 -5.19 10.51
C LEU A 83 -15.39 -3.98 11.28
N ALA A 84 -14.61 -4.22 12.33
CA ALA A 84 -14.02 -3.16 13.15
C ALA A 84 -12.74 -2.58 12.55
N GLU A 85 -12.00 -3.34 11.75
CA GLU A 85 -10.64 -3.00 11.35
C GLU A 85 -10.47 -2.79 9.84
N LEU A 86 -11.13 -3.57 8.97
CA LEU A 86 -10.94 -3.42 7.51
C LEU A 86 -11.35 -2.03 7.03
N GLY A 87 -10.52 -1.43 6.17
CA GLY A 87 -10.69 -0.09 5.63
C GLY A 87 -10.42 1.04 6.62
N ARG A 88 -9.98 0.73 7.85
CA ARG A 88 -9.79 1.74 8.89
C ARG A 88 -8.41 2.40 8.81
N LEU A 89 -8.42 3.72 8.97
CA LEU A 89 -7.26 4.48 9.39
C LEU A 89 -7.26 4.56 10.92
N VAL A 90 -6.19 4.12 11.56
CA VAL A 90 -6.04 4.14 13.01
C VAL A 90 -4.86 5.00 13.42
N ARG A 91 -4.92 5.55 14.64
CA ARG A 91 -3.78 6.15 15.32
C ARG A 91 -3.26 5.20 16.38
N ILE A 92 -1.96 4.95 16.35
CA ILE A 92 -1.23 4.15 17.34
C ILE A 92 -0.46 5.13 18.22
N SER A 93 -0.76 5.13 19.51
CA SER A 93 -0.10 6.01 20.49
C SER A 93 1.34 5.54 20.80
N PRO A 94 2.19 6.36 21.44
CA PRO A 94 3.51 5.91 21.92
C PRO A 94 3.44 4.72 22.88
N HIS A 95 2.31 4.53 23.57
CA HIS A 95 2.06 3.38 24.45
C HIS A 95 1.33 2.23 23.74
N HIS A 96 1.33 2.25 22.40
CA HIS A 96 0.79 1.21 21.52
C HIS A 96 -0.73 1.01 21.59
N SER A 97 -1.49 1.92 22.21
CA SER A 97 -2.95 1.90 22.13
C SER A 97 -3.40 2.32 20.73
N VAL A 98 -4.42 1.64 20.22
CA VAL A 98 -4.98 1.85 18.88
C VAL A 98 -6.32 2.56 19.00
N LYS A 99 -6.50 3.62 18.20
CA LYS A 99 -7.77 4.37 18.11
C LYS A 99 -8.13 4.57 16.64
N VAL A 100 -9.36 4.21 16.26
CA VAL A 100 -9.90 4.49 14.92
C VAL A 100 -9.99 6.01 14.71
N VAL A 101 -9.49 6.46 13.59
CA VAL A 101 -9.52 7.86 13.13
C VAL A 101 -10.56 8.06 12.05
N SER A 102 -10.68 7.11 11.13
CA SER A 102 -11.58 7.18 9.98
C SER A 102 -11.92 5.78 9.48
N ASP A 103 -13.10 5.65 8.94
CA ASP A 103 -13.51 4.56 8.09
C ASP A 103 -13.31 4.99 6.64
N VAL A 104 -12.09 4.86 6.14
CA VAL A 104 -11.76 5.28 4.77
C VAL A 104 -12.39 4.34 3.76
N GLY A 105 -12.32 3.03 4.02
CA GLY A 105 -12.82 2.01 3.11
C GLY A 105 -14.30 2.19 2.76
N ASP A 106 -15.17 2.31 3.76
CA ASP A 106 -16.61 2.48 3.51
C ASP A 106 -16.96 3.85 2.92
N GLN A 107 -16.18 4.91 3.25
CA GLN A 107 -16.37 6.23 2.65
C GLN A 107 -15.98 6.26 1.18
N ASP A 108 -14.87 5.63 0.81
CA ASP A 108 -14.40 5.56 -0.57
C ASP A 108 -15.27 4.58 -1.39
N TRP A 109 -15.75 3.48 -0.80
CA TRP A 109 -16.79 2.63 -1.42
C TRP A 109 -18.04 3.44 -1.76
N LYS A 110 -18.55 4.24 -0.83
CA LYS A 110 -19.70 5.12 -1.09
C LYS A 110 -19.40 6.14 -2.19
N TRP A 111 -18.18 6.66 -2.24
CA TRP A 111 -17.77 7.59 -3.29
C TRP A 111 -17.75 6.92 -4.66
N THR A 112 -17.20 5.71 -4.79
CA THR A 112 -17.14 4.93 -6.04
C THR A 112 -18.52 4.45 -6.49
N SER A 113 -19.41 4.04 -5.55
CA SER A 113 -20.76 3.56 -5.86
C SER A 113 -21.61 4.60 -6.58
N THR A 114 -21.36 5.88 -6.34
CA THR A 114 -22.05 6.98 -7.06
C THR A 114 -21.32 7.42 -8.34
N ARG A 115 -20.18 6.80 -8.68
CA ARG A 115 -19.30 7.18 -9.79
C ARG A 115 -18.88 6.01 -10.68
N VAL A 116 -19.72 5.02 -10.81
CA VAL A 116 -19.45 3.79 -11.60
C VAL A 116 -18.96 4.10 -13.02
N LYS A 117 -19.40 5.22 -13.62
CA LYS A 117 -18.95 5.62 -14.96
C LYS A 117 -17.46 5.96 -15.07
N LEU A 118 -16.76 6.26 -13.95
CA LEU A 118 -15.33 6.54 -13.95
C LEU A 118 -14.48 5.29 -14.17
N ALA A 119 -14.96 4.13 -13.66
CA ALA A 119 -14.31 2.82 -13.79
C ALA A 119 -15.39 1.73 -13.86
N PRO A 120 -16.07 1.55 -15.01
CA PRO A 120 -17.27 0.72 -15.11
C PRO A 120 -17.02 -0.79 -14.86
N LYS A 121 -15.78 -1.25 -15.00
CA LYS A 121 -15.39 -2.65 -14.78
C LYS A 121 -14.96 -2.93 -13.35
N SER A 122 -14.63 -1.89 -12.57
CA SER A 122 -14.08 -2.00 -11.22
C SER A 122 -15.00 -1.45 -10.15
N PHE A 123 -15.74 -0.36 -10.41
CA PHE A 123 -16.57 0.29 -9.38
C PHE A 123 -17.95 -0.35 -9.21
N PRO A 124 -18.52 -0.40 -8.00
CA PRO A 124 -17.95 0.16 -6.76
C PRO A 124 -16.84 -0.70 -6.17
N ASP A 125 -15.79 -0.06 -5.65
CA ASP A 125 -14.66 -0.70 -5.01
C ASP A 125 -13.95 0.25 -4.05
N SER A 126 -13.24 -0.30 -3.05
CA SER A 126 -12.37 0.42 -2.14
C SER A 126 -11.38 -0.54 -1.50
N ASN A 127 -10.10 -0.20 -1.57
CA ASN A 127 -9.01 -0.92 -0.92
C ASN A 127 -7.92 0.09 -0.51
N PRO A 128 -8.07 0.79 0.63
CA PRO A 128 -7.04 1.69 1.14
C PRO A 128 -5.71 0.98 1.28
N ASN A 129 -4.66 1.48 0.62
CA ASN A 129 -3.37 0.76 0.51
C ASN A 129 -2.20 1.50 1.14
N ALA A 130 -2.16 2.83 1.04
CA ALA A 130 -1.05 3.60 1.60
C ALA A 130 -1.52 4.83 2.37
N VAL A 131 -0.84 5.13 3.47
CA VAL A 131 -1.07 6.34 4.26
C VAL A 131 0.20 7.18 4.37
N THR A 132 0.06 8.51 4.26
CA THR A 132 1.10 9.44 4.67
C THR A 132 0.54 10.53 5.58
N TYR A 133 1.28 10.82 6.67
CA TYR A 133 1.02 11.98 7.52
C TYR A 133 2.06 13.05 7.26
N SER A 134 1.61 14.23 6.95
CA SER A 134 2.48 15.37 6.72
C SER A 134 1.82 16.69 7.10
N HIS A 135 2.51 17.51 7.93
CA HIS A 135 2.08 18.85 8.31
C HIS A 135 0.64 18.94 8.86
N GLY A 136 0.23 17.95 9.66
CA GLY A 136 -1.11 17.91 10.25
C GLY A 136 -2.19 17.23 9.42
N HIS A 137 -1.88 16.88 8.18
CA HIS A 137 -2.79 16.23 7.24
C HIS A 137 -2.50 14.73 7.11
N ARG A 138 -3.52 13.93 6.82
CA ARG A 138 -3.44 12.50 6.54
C ARG A 138 -4.00 12.27 5.16
N TYR A 139 -3.20 11.62 4.32
CA TYR A 139 -3.57 11.28 2.95
C TYR A 139 -3.54 9.76 2.80
N VAL A 140 -4.56 9.23 2.16
CA VAL A 140 -4.69 7.78 1.90
C VAL A 140 -4.84 7.57 0.41
N ALA A 141 -3.94 6.77 -0.17
CA ALA A 141 -4.10 6.24 -1.51
C ALA A 141 -4.95 4.97 -1.42
N ASP A 142 -6.06 4.94 -2.15
CA ASP A 142 -6.99 3.83 -2.20
C ASP A 142 -6.90 3.13 -3.56
N ALA A 143 -6.40 1.90 -3.54
CA ALA A 143 -6.13 1.09 -4.71
C ALA A 143 -7.41 0.67 -5.45
N GLY A 144 -8.48 0.34 -4.72
CA GLY A 144 -9.77 -0.02 -5.29
C GLY A 144 -10.53 1.18 -5.84
N ALA A 145 -10.48 2.31 -5.12
CA ALA A 145 -11.14 3.54 -5.56
C ALA A 145 -10.37 4.30 -6.66
N ASN A 146 -9.16 3.88 -7.03
CA ASN A 146 -8.30 4.62 -7.96
C ASN A 146 -8.11 6.09 -7.54
N ALA A 147 -7.96 6.35 -6.24
CA ALA A 147 -8.08 7.69 -5.70
C ALA A 147 -7.05 8.01 -4.61
N LEU A 148 -6.91 9.30 -4.35
CA LEU A 148 -6.24 9.83 -3.17
C LEU A 148 -7.28 10.60 -2.35
N ALA A 149 -7.42 10.21 -1.08
CA ALA A 149 -8.28 10.90 -0.13
C ALA A 149 -7.48 11.67 0.92
N GLU A 150 -7.99 12.82 1.36
CA GLU A 150 -7.55 13.53 2.54
C GLU A 150 -8.49 13.20 3.72
N VAL A 151 -7.92 12.73 4.83
CA VAL A 151 -8.69 12.43 6.05
C VAL A 151 -8.64 13.61 7.01
N HIS A 152 -9.76 14.27 7.18
CA HIS A 152 -9.93 15.41 8.06
C HIS A 152 -9.91 15.02 9.54
N ARG A 153 -9.77 16.01 10.45
CA ARG A 153 -9.70 15.78 11.91
C ARG A 153 -10.96 15.14 12.49
N ASN A 154 -12.11 15.39 11.88
CA ASN A 154 -13.40 14.81 12.26
C ASN A 154 -13.62 13.38 11.72
N GLY A 155 -12.63 12.78 11.03
CA GLY A 155 -12.71 11.43 10.47
C GLY A 155 -13.34 11.34 9.08
N VAL A 156 -13.73 12.46 8.49
CA VAL A 156 -14.23 12.46 7.10
C VAL A 156 -13.08 12.27 6.13
N ALA A 157 -13.16 11.26 5.27
CA ALA A 157 -12.28 11.06 4.13
C ALA A 157 -12.89 11.75 2.90
N LYS A 158 -12.13 12.65 2.30
CA LYS A 158 -12.55 13.39 1.10
C LYS A 158 -11.61 13.05 -0.04
N VAL A 159 -12.12 12.45 -1.11
CA VAL A 159 -11.33 12.23 -2.33
C VAL A 159 -10.91 13.58 -2.92
N ILE A 160 -9.62 13.76 -3.10
CA ILE A 160 -8.99 14.99 -3.63
C ILE A 160 -8.37 14.77 -5.01
N ALA A 161 -8.16 13.53 -5.43
CA ALA A 161 -7.71 13.18 -6.77
C ALA A 161 -8.24 11.81 -7.19
N PHE A 162 -8.57 11.66 -8.47
CA PHE A 162 -8.87 10.40 -9.14
C PHE A 162 -7.81 10.14 -10.22
N PHE A 163 -7.38 8.89 -10.35
CA PHE A 163 -6.31 8.48 -11.27
C PHE A 163 -6.89 7.62 -12.39
N PRO A 164 -7.14 8.19 -13.58
CA PRO A 164 -7.65 7.41 -14.69
C PRO A 164 -6.55 6.50 -15.26
N VAL A 165 -6.94 5.34 -15.74
CA VAL A 165 -6.03 4.43 -16.45
C VAL A 165 -5.63 4.99 -17.82
N PRO A 166 -4.51 4.51 -18.40
CA PRO A 166 -4.15 4.82 -19.79
C PRO A 166 -5.26 4.42 -20.78
N LYS A 167 -5.43 5.21 -21.83
CA LYS A 167 -6.38 4.87 -22.92
C LYS A 167 -6.00 3.52 -23.54
N GLY A 168 -7.01 2.72 -23.87
CA GLY A 168 -6.81 1.40 -24.49
C GLY A 168 -6.43 0.29 -23.50
N SER A 169 -6.43 0.57 -22.21
CA SER A 169 -6.19 -0.44 -21.17
C SER A 169 -7.30 -1.50 -21.15
N GLN A 170 -6.92 -2.75 -20.90
CA GLN A 170 -7.88 -3.86 -20.71
C GLN A 170 -8.58 -3.78 -19.34
N SER A 171 -7.91 -3.18 -18.34
CA SER A 171 -8.44 -2.89 -17.01
C SER A 171 -8.74 -1.40 -16.87
N ASP A 172 -9.65 -1.03 -15.99
CA ASP A 172 -9.91 0.35 -15.57
C ASP A 172 -9.42 0.64 -14.14
N SER A 173 -8.50 -0.20 -13.62
CA SER A 173 -7.88 -0.07 -12.30
C SER A 173 -6.47 0.51 -12.41
N SER A 174 -6.31 1.75 -11.93
CA SER A 174 -5.02 2.44 -11.79
C SER A 174 -4.21 1.88 -10.62
N VAL A 175 -4.89 1.44 -9.56
CA VAL A 175 -4.31 0.82 -8.36
C VAL A 175 -3.20 1.68 -7.75
N PRO A 176 -3.51 2.87 -7.18
CA PRO A 176 -2.55 3.67 -6.45
C PRO A 176 -2.17 2.98 -5.13
N THR A 177 -0.90 2.72 -4.93
CA THR A 177 -0.36 1.87 -3.85
C THR A 177 0.60 2.58 -2.92
N CYS A 178 1.04 3.78 -3.28
CA CYS A 178 1.88 4.57 -2.40
C CYS A 178 1.57 6.05 -2.50
N VAL A 179 1.83 6.78 -1.42
CA VAL A 179 1.74 8.24 -1.38
C VAL A 179 2.85 8.82 -0.52
N ALA A 180 3.54 9.83 -1.05
CA ALA A 180 4.58 10.57 -0.33
C ALA A 180 4.44 12.07 -0.58
N ARG A 181 4.82 12.89 0.42
CA ARG A 181 4.92 14.33 0.22
C ARG A 181 6.31 14.69 -0.28
N GLY A 182 6.36 15.42 -1.38
CA GLY A 182 7.60 15.91 -1.96
C GLY A 182 8.15 17.17 -1.28
N PRO A 183 9.43 17.49 -1.54
CA PRO A 183 10.06 18.70 -1.02
C PRO A 183 9.41 19.99 -1.52
N ASP A 184 8.71 19.93 -2.64
CA ASP A 184 7.91 21.03 -3.20
C ASP A 184 6.52 21.16 -2.57
N GLY A 185 6.20 20.32 -1.58
CA GLY A 185 4.93 20.32 -0.88
C GLY A 185 3.78 19.61 -1.59
N ALA A 186 3.96 19.13 -2.82
CA ALA A 186 2.99 18.30 -3.51
C ALA A 186 2.98 16.86 -2.99
N LEU A 187 1.92 16.13 -3.29
CA LEU A 187 1.82 14.69 -3.04
C LEU A 187 2.19 13.92 -4.31
N TYR A 188 2.94 12.85 -4.13
CA TYR A 188 3.36 11.95 -5.21
C TYR A 188 2.75 10.59 -4.97
N VAL A 189 2.04 10.06 -5.96
CA VAL A 189 1.27 8.81 -5.86
C VAL A 189 1.72 7.87 -6.96
N GLY A 190 2.21 6.70 -6.57
CA GLY A 190 2.63 5.65 -7.51
C GLY A 190 1.53 4.64 -7.77
N GLU A 191 1.52 4.07 -8.96
CA GLU A 191 0.55 3.07 -9.43
C GLU A 191 1.17 1.67 -9.51
N LEU A 192 0.45 0.68 -9.01
CA LEU A 192 0.75 -0.72 -9.27
C LEU A 192 0.25 -1.13 -10.67
N LEU A 193 -0.85 -0.56 -11.09
CA LEU A 193 -1.73 -0.95 -12.19
C LEU A 193 -2.40 -2.31 -11.96
N GLY A 194 -3.70 -2.38 -12.21
CA GLY A 194 -4.47 -3.63 -12.14
C GLY A 194 -4.45 -4.38 -13.46
N GLY A 195 -4.63 -5.70 -13.36
CA GLY A 195 -4.71 -6.56 -14.54
C GLY A 195 -3.37 -6.85 -15.22
N PHE A 196 -3.43 -7.16 -16.50
CA PHE A 196 -2.27 -7.65 -17.27
C PHE A 196 -1.53 -6.49 -17.97
N TYR A 197 -1.00 -5.56 -17.19
CA TYR A 197 -0.20 -4.49 -17.76
C TYR A 197 1.21 -4.96 -18.09
N SER A 198 1.68 -4.56 -19.28
CA SER A 198 3.07 -4.75 -19.65
C SER A 198 4.00 -3.90 -18.79
N PRO A 199 5.26 -4.31 -18.59
CA PRO A 199 6.27 -3.49 -17.93
C PRO A 199 6.39 -2.09 -18.55
N GLY A 200 6.73 -1.10 -17.73
CA GLY A 200 6.93 0.28 -18.15
C GLY A 200 5.67 1.14 -18.25
N HIS A 201 4.50 0.64 -17.87
CA HIS A 201 3.25 1.40 -17.98
C HIS A 201 2.85 2.11 -16.69
N ALA A 202 3.42 1.76 -15.54
CA ALA A 202 3.12 2.41 -14.26
C ALA A 202 3.63 3.86 -14.24
N ARG A 203 2.86 4.72 -13.58
CA ARG A 203 3.09 6.16 -13.50
C ARG A 203 3.24 6.60 -12.05
N VAL A 204 3.87 7.74 -11.87
CA VAL A 204 3.79 8.53 -10.65
C VAL A 204 3.04 9.81 -10.95
N TRP A 205 2.02 10.08 -10.15
CA TRP A 205 1.22 11.30 -10.23
C TRP A 205 1.71 12.33 -9.23
N ARG A 206 1.75 13.58 -9.65
CA ARG A 206 1.92 14.74 -8.77
C ARG A 206 0.56 15.38 -8.52
N VAL A 207 0.18 15.48 -7.25
CA VAL A 207 -1.10 16.01 -6.80
C VAL A 207 -0.87 17.24 -5.92
N VAL A 208 -1.46 18.35 -6.31
CA VAL A 208 -1.58 19.55 -5.48
C VAL A 208 -3.06 19.66 -5.12
N PRO A 209 -3.41 19.66 -3.82
CA PRO A 209 -4.82 19.77 -3.42
C PRO A 209 -5.52 20.96 -4.09
N GLY A 210 -6.73 20.73 -4.60
CA GLY A 210 -7.48 21.74 -5.36
C GLY A 210 -7.15 21.83 -6.85
N HIS A 211 -6.18 21.06 -7.35
CA HIS A 211 -5.81 20.99 -8.76
C HIS A 211 -5.96 19.58 -9.31
N ALA A 212 -6.15 19.46 -10.63
CA ALA A 212 -6.15 18.16 -11.30
C ALA A 212 -4.79 17.46 -11.14
N PRO A 213 -4.76 16.13 -10.89
CA PRO A 213 -3.51 15.38 -10.82
C PRO A 213 -2.79 15.43 -12.17
N LYS A 214 -1.45 15.48 -12.13
CA LYS A 214 -0.59 15.48 -13.32
C LYS A 214 0.35 14.29 -13.27
N VAL A 215 0.54 13.60 -14.40
CA VAL A 215 1.58 12.58 -14.52
C VAL A 215 2.94 13.27 -14.36
N TRP A 216 3.73 12.82 -13.41
CA TRP A 216 5.06 13.34 -13.12
C TRP A 216 6.17 12.45 -13.68
N ALA A 217 6.02 11.12 -13.56
CA ALA A 217 6.93 10.14 -14.14
C ALA A 217 6.16 8.98 -14.77
N THR A 218 6.74 8.39 -15.81
CA THR A 218 6.23 7.22 -16.56
C THR A 218 7.33 6.19 -16.70
N GLY A 219 7.05 5.05 -17.33
CA GLY A 219 8.07 4.04 -17.63
C GLY A 219 8.53 3.26 -16.39
N LEU A 220 7.68 3.17 -15.38
CA LEU A 220 7.87 2.34 -14.19
C LEU A 220 7.03 1.06 -14.29
N THR A 221 7.30 0.09 -13.43
CA THR A 221 6.59 -1.19 -13.43
C THR A 221 6.14 -1.52 -12.02
N THR A 222 4.83 -1.74 -11.82
CA THR A 222 4.27 -2.23 -10.55
C THR A 222 4.80 -1.50 -9.31
N VAL A 223 4.68 -0.17 -9.25
CA VAL A 223 5.14 0.60 -8.10
C VAL A 223 4.28 0.25 -6.89
N GLN A 224 4.88 -0.37 -5.85
CA GLN A 224 4.17 -0.78 -4.63
C GLN A 224 4.49 0.13 -3.44
N GLY A 225 5.67 0.69 -3.37
CA GLY A 225 6.08 1.63 -2.33
C GLY A 225 6.82 2.83 -2.89
N CYS A 226 6.72 3.96 -2.23
CA CYS A 226 7.48 5.13 -2.65
C CYS A 226 7.74 6.12 -1.51
N GLY A 227 8.69 7.02 -1.75
CA GLY A 227 9.00 8.09 -0.83
C GLY A 227 10.09 9.00 -1.36
N PHE A 228 10.40 10.03 -0.59
CA PHE A 228 11.53 10.91 -0.86
C PHE A 228 12.68 10.61 0.09
N GLY A 229 13.87 10.49 -0.46
CA GLY A 229 15.10 10.43 0.30
C GLY A 229 15.49 11.79 0.87
N ARG A 230 16.48 11.81 1.76
CA ARG A 230 17.04 13.06 2.29
C ARG A 230 17.80 13.87 1.23
N ASP A 231 18.20 13.24 0.14
CA ASP A 231 18.79 13.86 -1.04
C ASP A 231 17.76 14.58 -1.94
N GLY A 232 16.48 14.55 -1.54
CA GLY A 232 15.35 15.12 -2.29
C GLY A 232 14.93 14.32 -3.52
N ALA A 233 15.57 13.19 -3.81
CA ALA A 233 15.16 12.29 -4.88
C ALA A 233 13.91 11.48 -4.49
N PHE A 234 13.09 11.16 -5.47
CA PHE A 234 11.99 10.22 -5.33
C PHE A 234 12.49 8.79 -5.51
N TYR A 235 11.95 7.87 -4.73
CA TYR A 235 12.25 6.46 -4.79
C TYR A 235 10.97 5.67 -4.98
N ALA A 236 10.95 4.77 -5.96
CA ALA A 236 9.85 3.86 -6.26
C ALA A 236 10.31 2.41 -6.11
N ALA A 237 9.67 1.64 -5.24
CA ALA A 237 9.89 0.21 -5.15
C ALA A 237 9.02 -0.47 -6.23
N GLU A 238 9.67 -1.07 -7.21
CA GLU A 238 9.03 -1.84 -8.28
C GLU A 238 8.89 -3.29 -7.83
N PHE A 239 7.65 -3.71 -7.59
CA PHE A 239 7.32 -4.99 -6.98
C PHE A 239 7.73 -6.20 -7.84
N GLN A 240 7.50 -6.12 -9.16
CA GLN A 240 7.88 -7.13 -10.14
C GLN A 240 8.23 -6.48 -11.48
N LEU A 241 9.48 -6.57 -11.88
CA LEU A 241 9.98 -5.94 -13.13
C LEU A 241 9.34 -6.53 -14.40
N GLY A 242 8.91 -7.78 -14.35
CA GLY A 242 8.21 -8.46 -15.44
C GLY A 242 6.69 -8.21 -15.48
N GLY A 243 6.14 -7.43 -14.52
CA GLY A 243 4.70 -7.28 -14.33
C GLY A 243 4.12 -8.35 -13.40
N LEU A 244 2.89 -8.14 -12.91
CA LEU A 244 2.25 -8.98 -11.87
C LEU A 244 2.06 -10.45 -12.25
N THR A 245 2.07 -10.78 -13.55
CA THR A 245 1.91 -12.15 -14.04
C THR A 245 3.26 -12.83 -14.32
N ALA A 246 4.37 -12.15 -14.10
CA ALA A 246 5.69 -12.73 -14.32
C ALA A 246 5.99 -13.83 -13.29
N ALA A 247 6.55 -14.95 -13.75
CA ALA A 247 6.99 -16.02 -12.86
C ALA A 247 8.18 -15.61 -11.98
N ASN A 248 8.99 -14.63 -12.44
CA ASN A 248 10.12 -14.10 -11.70
C ASN A 248 9.68 -12.95 -10.79
N PRO A 249 9.79 -13.10 -9.46
CA PRO A 249 9.42 -12.06 -8.49
C PRO A 249 10.48 -10.96 -8.31
N ALA A 250 11.48 -10.88 -9.19
CA ALA A 250 12.53 -9.87 -9.10
C ALA A 250 11.94 -8.46 -9.20
N GLY A 251 12.34 -7.62 -8.27
CA GLY A 251 12.04 -6.21 -8.20
C GLY A 251 13.30 -5.39 -7.98
N ASP A 252 13.13 -4.08 -7.92
CA ASP A 252 14.20 -3.15 -7.57
C ASP A 252 13.65 -1.86 -6.94
N VAL A 253 14.49 -0.86 -6.77
CA VAL A 253 14.08 0.50 -6.40
C VAL A 253 14.63 1.47 -7.42
N VAL A 254 13.75 2.19 -8.09
CA VAL A 254 14.11 3.27 -9.00
C VAL A 254 14.24 4.57 -8.22
N ARG A 255 15.45 5.13 -8.17
CA ARG A 255 15.70 6.48 -7.68
C ARG A 255 15.57 7.46 -8.84
N ILE A 256 14.75 8.50 -8.69
CA ILE A 256 14.55 9.56 -9.68
C ILE A 256 14.98 10.88 -9.03
N ASP A 257 16.05 11.49 -9.53
CA ASP A 257 16.54 12.76 -9.01
C ASP A 257 15.70 13.95 -9.51
N ARG A 258 16.02 15.16 -9.03
CA ARG A 258 15.33 16.40 -9.41
C ARG A 258 15.42 16.75 -10.90
N HIS A 259 16.38 16.18 -11.62
CA HIS A 259 16.59 16.36 -13.06
C HIS A 259 15.92 15.26 -13.89
N GLY A 260 15.31 14.26 -13.24
CA GLY A 260 14.67 13.11 -13.88
C GLY A 260 15.64 11.97 -14.21
N HIS A 261 16.92 12.05 -13.79
CA HIS A 261 17.84 10.94 -13.97
C HIS A 261 17.45 9.77 -13.07
N ARG A 262 17.51 8.58 -13.63
CA ARG A 262 17.13 7.33 -12.96
C ARG A 262 18.33 6.48 -12.61
N THR A 263 18.28 5.88 -11.43
CA THR A 263 19.25 4.89 -10.96
C THR A 263 18.49 3.73 -10.36
N HIS A 264 18.83 2.51 -10.78
CA HIS A 264 18.24 1.28 -10.25
C HIS A 264 19.09 0.76 -9.09
N LEU A 265 18.46 0.52 -7.95
CA LEU A 265 19.07 0.07 -6.71
C LEU A 265 18.54 -1.30 -6.32
N GLY A 266 19.40 -2.14 -5.74
CA GLY A 266 19.00 -3.47 -5.27
C GLY A 266 18.70 -4.48 -6.37
N VAL A 267 19.12 -4.22 -7.62
CA VAL A 267 18.94 -5.12 -8.76
C VAL A 267 19.53 -6.49 -8.44
N GLY A 268 18.75 -7.54 -8.70
CA GLY A 268 19.13 -8.94 -8.45
C GLY A 268 19.14 -9.34 -6.96
N LYS A 269 18.80 -8.41 -6.04
CA LYS A 269 18.78 -8.64 -4.59
C LYS A 269 17.40 -8.49 -3.96
N LEU A 270 16.47 -7.84 -4.66
CA LEU A 270 15.12 -7.58 -4.20
C LEU A 270 14.12 -8.48 -4.91
N PHE A 271 13.20 -9.04 -4.13
CA PHE A 271 12.13 -9.90 -4.60
C PHE A 271 10.82 -9.44 -3.97
N ASN A 272 9.84 -9.09 -4.79
CA ASN A 272 8.59 -8.48 -4.34
C ASN A 272 8.82 -7.35 -3.31
N PRO A 273 9.68 -6.34 -3.59
CA PRO A 273 9.84 -5.22 -2.68
C PRO A 273 8.55 -4.39 -2.63
N SER A 274 8.19 -3.89 -1.44
CA SER A 274 6.95 -3.12 -1.28
C SER A 274 7.16 -1.81 -0.52
N GLY A 275 7.29 -1.84 0.80
CA GLY A 275 7.42 -0.64 1.61
C GLY A 275 8.74 0.10 1.37
N PHE A 276 8.71 1.42 1.53
CA PHE A 276 9.88 2.31 1.46
C PHE A 276 9.97 3.18 2.70
N ALA A 277 11.17 3.36 3.23
CA ALA A 277 11.44 4.33 4.28
C ALA A 277 12.84 4.95 4.12
N ALA A 278 12.90 6.28 4.19
CA ALA A 278 14.17 7.00 4.29
C ALA A 278 14.64 7.06 5.75
N GLY A 279 15.85 6.59 5.98
CA GLY A 279 16.51 6.63 7.28
C GLY A 279 17.42 7.85 7.48
N SER A 280 18.20 7.81 8.58
CA SER A 280 19.27 8.78 8.82
C SER A 280 20.44 8.56 7.86
N HIS A 281 21.23 9.62 7.63
CA HIS A 281 22.46 9.56 6.83
C HIS A 281 22.29 9.00 5.42
N GLY A 282 21.13 9.26 4.77
CA GLY A 282 20.85 8.80 3.41
C GLY A 282 20.51 7.30 3.28
N ALA A 283 20.41 6.59 4.38
CA ALA A 283 20.01 5.19 4.35
C ALA A 283 18.59 5.02 3.79
N ILE A 284 18.40 4.00 2.98
CA ILE A 284 17.13 3.60 2.40
C ILE A 284 16.78 2.20 2.91
N TYR A 285 15.57 2.04 3.38
CA TYR A 285 15.02 0.76 3.82
C TYR A 285 13.85 0.36 2.96
N VAL A 286 13.78 -0.91 2.61
CA VAL A 286 12.73 -1.49 1.76
C VAL A 286 12.23 -2.79 2.37
N SER A 287 10.92 -3.00 2.36
CA SER A 287 10.35 -4.32 2.62
C SER A 287 10.68 -5.22 1.44
N ASN A 288 11.30 -6.35 1.70
CA ASN A 288 11.69 -7.33 0.69
C ASN A 288 10.97 -8.66 0.97
N CYS A 289 10.71 -9.45 -0.05
CA CYS A 289 9.95 -10.68 0.09
C CYS A 289 8.56 -10.44 0.74
N SER A 290 7.89 -9.35 0.39
CA SER A 290 6.75 -8.82 1.13
C SER A 290 5.50 -9.71 1.10
N ILE A 291 5.39 -10.61 0.12
CA ILE A 291 4.29 -11.58 0.03
C ILE A 291 4.71 -13.01 0.41
N ALA A 292 5.96 -13.19 0.85
CA ALA A 292 6.46 -14.51 1.19
C ALA A 292 5.93 -14.96 2.56
N PRO A 293 5.44 -16.20 2.68
CA PRO A 293 5.16 -16.81 3.97
C PRO A 293 6.47 -17.02 4.76
N ALA A 294 6.36 -17.28 6.06
CA ALA A 294 7.51 -17.55 6.93
C ALA A 294 8.38 -18.75 6.44
N THR A 295 7.79 -19.64 5.65
CA THR A 295 8.46 -20.80 5.03
C THR A 295 9.19 -20.44 3.73
N GLY A 296 9.11 -19.21 3.26
CA GLY A 296 9.72 -18.74 2.01
C GLY A 296 8.90 -19.04 0.75
N LEU A 297 9.41 -18.58 -0.39
CA LEU A 297 8.83 -18.81 -1.73
C LEU A 297 9.61 -19.92 -2.48
N GLY A 298 9.89 -21.02 -1.83
CA GLY A 298 10.67 -22.12 -2.36
C GLY A 298 12.09 -22.23 -1.76
N PRO A 299 12.88 -23.22 -2.20
CA PRO A 299 14.11 -23.58 -1.51
C PRO A 299 15.23 -22.55 -1.60
N GLN A 300 15.17 -21.64 -2.57
CA GLN A 300 16.22 -20.66 -2.82
C GLN A 300 15.79 -19.21 -2.58
N LEU A 301 14.47 -18.92 -2.54
CA LEU A 301 13.95 -17.57 -2.56
C LEU A 301 13.22 -17.24 -1.27
N CYS A 302 13.55 -16.08 -0.65
CA CYS A 302 12.85 -15.59 0.53
C CYS A 302 12.73 -16.61 1.67
N LYS A 303 13.78 -17.41 1.92
CA LYS A 303 13.79 -18.57 2.83
C LYS A 303 13.23 -18.30 4.23
N THR A 304 13.33 -17.07 4.70
CA THR A 304 12.91 -16.65 6.06
C THR A 304 11.67 -15.78 6.05
N GLY A 305 10.92 -15.75 4.94
CA GLY A 305 9.76 -14.86 4.79
C GLY A 305 10.13 -13.41 4.53
N GLY A 306 9.23 -12.50 4.89
CA GLY A 306 9.41 -11.06 4.71
C GLY A 306 10.60 -10.49 5.48
N GLN A 307 11.27 -9.51 4.88
CA GLN A 307 12.48 -8.87 5.41
C GLN A 307 12.37 -7.35 5.27
N VAL A 308 13.09 -6.63 6.13
CA VAL A 308 13.42 -5.22 5.89
C VAL A 308 14.91 -5.16 5.58
N VAL A 309 15.25 -4.69 4.38
CA VAL A 309 16.62 -4.58 3.92
C VAL A 309 17.04 -3.12 3.78
N ARG A 310 18.30 -2.85 4.08
CA ARG A 310 18.93 -1.56 3.80
C ARG A 310 19.59 -1.62 2.43
N ILE A 311 19.31 -0.62 1.59
CA ILE A 311 19.93 -0.42 0.28
C ILE A 311 20.53 0.99 0.23
N GLY A 312 21.76 1.12 -0.21
CA GLY A 312 22.49 2.42 -0.25
C GLY A 312 23.29 2.70 1.00
#